data_55ff602f9ae005d6f64aacc34e50f8aa
#
_entry.id   55ff602f9ae005d6f64aacc34e50f8aa
#
_cell.length_a   1.000
_cell.length_b   1.000
_cell.length_c   1.000
_cell.angle_alpha   90.00
_cell.angle_beta   90.00
_cell.angle_gamma   90.00
#
_symmetry.space_group_name_H-M   'P 1'
#
loop_
_entity.id
_entity.type
_entity.pdbx_description
1 polymer ?
#
loop_
_entity_poly.entity_id
_entity_poly.type
_entity_poly.pdbx_seq_one_letter_code
_entity_poly.pdbx_strand_id
1 'polypeptide(L)'
;IVYLVMIPSKSKKNLEATVEEIRKFSFSYLEKYAPSKQQLRIYLLKKFFKSSNFYVAKSELLTLIDLVIFDLEKNKLISDKFYSQSKTKKFLKKGYSLNKIRNYLINKGINEKYIKDSISKINLEETDQDFFSAIKTCKKRRIGPNREEGNRVLFYKKDMSILARSGFNYETSKKILDLSKKDYEKLLRLLWRFVSFVFSCK
;
A
#
# COMPACT_ATOMS: atom_id res chain seq x y z
N ILE A 1 42.88 34.66 19.47
CA ILE A 1 41.46 35.03 19.71
C ILE A 1 40.65 34.29 18.65
N VAL A 2 40.03 33.18 19.08
CA VAL A 2 39.18 32.35 18.21
C VAL A 2 37.76 32.92 18.34
N TYR A 3 37.23 33.54 17.30
CA TYR A 3 35.83 33.94 17.23
C TYR A 3 34.96 32.68 17.05
N LEU A 4 34.29 32.28 18.13
CA LEU A 4 33.25 31.25 18.08
C LEU A 4 32.05 31.86 17.36
N VAL A 5 31.85 31.53 16.07
CA VAL A 5 30.66 31.90 15.33
C VAL A 5 29.53 31.05 15.90
N MET A 6 28.68 31.61 16.74
CA MET A 6 27.43 31.03 17.16
C MET A 6 26.52 30.90 15.95
N ILE A 7 26.37 29.67 15.42
CA ILE A 7 25.35 29.33 14.42
C ILE A 7 24.00 29.42 15.15
N PRO A 8 23.09 30.32 14.75
CA PRO A 8 21.78 30.41 15.39
C PRO A 8 21.03 29.09 15.17
N SER A 9 20.76 28.35 16.24
CA SER A 9 19.89 27.20 16.20
C SER A 9 18.52 27.68 15.70
N LYS A 10 18.03 27.11 14.59
CA LYS A 10 16.67 27.39 14.10
C LYS A 10 15.71 27.12 15.24
N SER A 11 15.15 28.17 15.84
CA SER A 11 14.13 28.07 16.86
C SER A 11 12.98 27.24 16.29
N LYS A 12 12.66 26.12 16.93
CA LYS A 12 11.49 25.33 16.55
C LYS A 12 10.28 26.24 16.75
N LYS A 13 9.63 26.66 15.66
CA LYS A 13 8.35 27.37 15.73
C LYS A 13 7.39 26.52 16.57
N ASN A 14 6.95 27.05 17.70
CA ASN A 14 5.86 26.46 18.46
C ASN A 14 4.63 26.47 17.55
N LEU A 15 4.10 25.30 17.24
CA LEU A 15 2.84 25.16 16.47
C LEU A 15 1.69 25.24 17.44
N GLU A 16 0.78 26.14 17.19
CA GLU A 16 -0.49 26.20 17.91
C GLU A 16 -1.45 25.16 17.34
N ALA A 17 -2.12 24.41 18.21
CA ALA A 17 -3.07 23.38 17.82
C ALA A 17 -4.43 24.02 17.51
N THR A 18 -4.49 24.86 16.47
CA THR A 18 -5.73 25.47 15.97
C THR A 18 -6.24 24.74 14.74
N VAL A 19 -7.55 24.84 14.47
CA VAL A 19 -8.17 24.24 13.28
C VAL A 19 -7.52 24.73 11.99
N GLU A 20 -7.17 26.02 11.93
CA GLU A 20 -6.54 26.68 10.78
C GLU A 20 -5.14 26.10 10.50
N GLU A 21 -4.31 25.98 11.52
CA GLU A 21 -2.96 25.42 11.39
C GLU A 21 -3.04 23.92 11.01
N ILE A 22 -3.93 23.15 11.63
CA ILE A 22 -4.14 21.73 11.30
C ILE A 22 -4.58 21.59 9.84
N ARG A 23 -5.52 22.45 9.38
CA ARG A 23 -6.00 22.47 7.99
C ARG A 23 -4.87 22.80 7.01
N LYS A 24 -4.06 23.81 7.30
CA LYS A 24 -2.89 24.20 6.50
C LYS A 24 -1.89 23.04 6.32
N PHE A 25 -1.54 22.36 7.41
CA PHE A 25 -0.66 21.19 7.33
C PHE A 25 -1.31 20.01 6.61
N SER A 26 -2.63 19.84 6.73
CA SER A 26 -3.36 18.82 5.99
C SER A 26 -3.26 19.06 4.48
N PHE A 27 -3.52 20.25 4.00
CA PHE A 27 -3.39 20.60 2.59
C PHE A 27 -1.96 20.37 2.07
N SER A 28 -0.95 20.88 2.79
CA SER A 28 0.45 20.66 2.41
C SER A 28 0.84 19.18 2.34
N TYR A 29 0.19 18.32 3.14
CA TYR A 29 0.41 16.88 3.10
C TYR A 29 -0.35 16.23 1.94
N LEU A 30 -1.58 16.65 1.67
CA LEU A 30 -2.41 16.15 0.58
C LEU A 30 -1.83 16.49 -0.80
N GLU A 31 -1.24 17.68 -0.97
CA GLU A 31 -0.54 18.07 -2.21
C GLU A 31 0.59 17.10 -2.59
N LYS A 32 1.28 16.55 -1.59
CA LYS A 32 2.45 15.67 -1.82
C LYS A 32 2.07 14.18 -1.85
N TYR A 33 1.02 13.82 -1.12
CA TYR A 33 0.66 12.43 -0.88
C TYR A 33 -0.85 12.24 -1.02
N ALA A 34 -1.25 11.06 -1.51
CA ALA A 34 -2.64 10.62 -1.46
C ALA A 34 -2.80 9.63 -0.27
N PRO A 35 -2.96 10.12 0.97
CA PRO A 35 -3.01 9.27 2.17
C PRO A 35 -4.41 8.69 2.41
N SER A 36 -4.49 7.67 3.30
CA SER A 36 -5.74 7.32 3.97
C SER A 36 -6.03 8.33 5.10
N LYS A 37 -7.28 8.37 5.58
CA LYS A 37 -7.67 9.21 6.74
C LYS A 37 -6.78 8.93 7.95
N GLN A 38 -6.52 7.66 8.24
CA GLN A 38 -5.66 7.26 9.35
C GLN A 38 -4.20 7.69 9.17
N GLN A 39 -3.67 7.66 7.94
CA GLN A 39 -2.32 8.15 7.68
C GLN A 39 -2.21 9.66 7.91
N LEU A 40 -3.18 10.44 7.46
CA LEU A 40 -3.24 11.88 7.71
C LEU A 40 -3.35 12.15 9.22
N ARG A 41 -4.25 11.45 9.92
CA ARG A 41 -4.41 11.55 11.38
C ARG A 41 -3.11 11.32 12.15
N ILE A 42 -2.39 10.23 11.81
CA ILE A 42 -1.10 9.92 12.44
C ILE A 42 -0.04 10.98 12.13
N TYR A 43 -0.01 11.47 10.89
CA TYR A 43 0.91 12.54 10.50
C TYR A 43 0.69 13.81 11.30
N LEU A 44 -0.55 14.30 11.37
CA LEU A 44 -0.92 15.51 12.10
C LEU A 44 -0.66 15.36 13.59
N LEU A 45 -1.06 14.24 14.18
CA LEU A 45 -0.80 13.96 15.59
C LEU A 45 0.70 14.02 15.91
N LYS A 46 1.54 13.36 15.10
CA LYS A 46 2.99 13.38 15.29
C LYS A 46 3.57 14.79 15.10
N LYS A 47 3.03 15.55 14.16
CA LYS A 47 3.50 16.90 13.85
C LYS A 47 3.23 17.86 15.00
N PHE A 48 2.01 17.92 15.47
CA PHE A 48 1.59 18.83 16.53
C PHE A 48 2.08 18.37 17.90
N PHE A 49 2.03 17.08 18.21
CA PHE A 49 2.51 16.57 19.50
C PHE A 49 4.01 16.78 19.75
N LYS A 50 4.82 16.81 18.68
CA LYS A 50 6.26 17.10 18.79
C LYS A 50 6.58 18.60 18.90
N SER A 51 5.65 19.45 18.50
CA SER A 51 5.89 20.90 18.37
C SER A 51 5.14 21.72 19.41
N SER A 52 4.11 21.17 20.07
CA SER A 52 3.40 21.84 21.16
C SER A 52 4.16 21.62 22.46
N ASN A 53 4.53 22.70 23.11
CA ASN A 53 4.96 22.67 24.51
C ASN A 53 3.75 22.28 25.37
N PHE A 54 3.42 21.02 25.50
CA PHE A 54 2.55 20.32 26.48
C PHE A 54 1.24 21.01 26.98
N TYR A 55 0.75 22.08 26.35
CA TYR A 55 -0.42 22.83 26.85
C TYR A 55 -1.78 22.31 26.34
N VAL A 56 -1.80 21.45 25.32
CA VAL A 56 -3.06 20.89 24.79
C VAL A 56 -3.14 19.42 25.14
N ALA A 57 -4.23 19.01 25.78
CA ALA A 57 -4.48 17.60 26.08
C ALA A 57 -4.52 16.79 24.76
N LYS A 58 -3.90 15.62 24.75
CA LYS A 58 -3.87 14.74 23.55
C LYS A 58 -5.28 14.43 23.03
N SER A 59 -6.28 14.33 23.91
CA SER A 59 -7.68 14.12 23.56
C SER A 59 -8.26 15.28 22.77
N GLU A 60 -7.98 16.51 23.21
CA GLU A 60 -8.43 17.74 22.56
C GLU A 60 -7.80 17.88 21.16
N LEU A 61 -6.48 17.68 21.05
CA LEU A 61 -5.79 17.68 19.77
C LEU A 61 -6.38 16.64 18.80
N LEU A 62 -6.72 15.43 19.28
CA LEU A 62 -7.35 14.39 18.45
C LEU A 62 -8.74 14.84 17.97
N THR A 63 -9.53 15.50 18.80
CA THR A 63 -10.84 16.02 18.43
C THR A 63 -10.73 17.07 17.31
N LEU A 64 -9.79 18.00 17.42
CA LEU A 64 -9.53 19.01 16.39
C LEU A 64 -9.06 18.38 15.07
N ILE A 65 -8.17 17.39 15.14
CA ILE A 65 -7.71 16.67 13.96
C ILE A 65 -8.87 15.92 13.28
N ASP A 66 -9.72 15.24 14.05
CA ASP A 66 -10.85 14.49 13.52
C ASP A 66 -11.89 15.41 12.87
N LEU A 67 -12.11 16.58 13.44
CA LEU A 67 -12.98 17.61 12.86
C LEU A 67 -12.46 18.08 11.49
N VAL A 68 -11.16 18.36 11.38
CA VAL A 68 -10.54 18.74 10.09
C VAL A 68 -10.61 17.59 9.07
N ILE A 69 -10.36 16.34 9.48
CA ILE A 69 -10.45 15.19 8.60
C ILE A 69 -11.88 14.98 8.10
N PHE A 70 -12.88 15.16 8.97
CA PHE A 70 -14.27 15.08 8.59
C PHE A 70 -14.63 16.14 7.52
N ASP A 71 -14.18 17.38 7.70
CA ASP A 71 -14.35 18.46 6.73
C ASP A 71 -13.70 18.12 5.37
N LEU A 72 -12.47 17.61 5.39
CA LEU A 72 -11.77 17.20 4.17
C LEU A 72 -12.49 16.04 3.45
N GLU A 73 -13.06 15.09 4.19
CA GLU A 73 -13.86 14.00 3.61
C GLU A 73 -15.17 14.52 2.99
N LYS A 74 -15.90 15.39 3.70
CA LYS A 74 -17.12 16.04 3.22
C LYS A 74 -16.88 16.78 1.89
N ASN A 75 -15.76 17.47 1.78
CA ASN A 75 -15.33 18.18 0.57
C ASN A 75 -14.65 17.29 -0.47
N LYS A 76 -14.66 15.95 -0.30
CA LYS A 76 -14.07 14.95 -1.21
C LYS A 76 -12.56 15.11 -1.46
N LEU A 77 -11.85 15.82 -0.59
CA LEU A 77 -10.39 16.00 -0.68
C LEU A 77 -9.61 14.80 -0.18
N ILE A 78 -10.23 13.96 0.66
CA ILE A 78 -9.70 12.69 1.11
C ILE A 78 -10.80 11.62 1.03
N SER A 79 -10.43 10.40 0.62
CA SER A 79 -11.38 9.30 0.49
C SER A 79 -10.71 7.95 0.66
N ASP A 80 -11.07 7.23 1.73
CA ASP A 80 -10.57 5.87 1.97
C ASP A 80 -11.05 4.88 0.91
N LYS A 81 -12.24 5.09 0.33
CA LYS A 81 -12.76 4.29 -0.79
C LYS A 81 -11.85 4.42 -2.01
N PHE A 82 -11.52 5.65 -2.41
CA PHE A 82 -10.62 5.90 -3.54
C PHE A 82 -9.20 5.39 -3.25
N TYR A 83 -8.69 5.62 -2.03
CA TYR A 83 -7.40 5.09 -1.59
C TYR A 83 -7.33 3.59 -1.73
N SER A 84 -8.34 2.87 -1.21
CA SER A 84 -8.42 1.41 -1.28
C SER A 84 -8.37 0.91 -2.72
N GLN A 85 -9.22 1.45 -3.61
CA GLN A 85 -9.28 1.07 -5.02
C GLN A 85 -7.95 1.33 -5.75
N SER A 86 -7.36 2.51 -5.55
CA SER A 86 -6.09 2.89 -6.19
C SER A 86 -4.93 1.99 -5.74
N LYS A 87 -4.82 1.72 -4.43
CA LYS A 87 -3.76 0.85 -3.89
C LYS A 87 -3.94 -0.59 -4.31
N THR A 88 -5.16 -1.11 -4.32
CA THR A 88 -5.47 -2.47 -4.79
C THR A 88 -5.02 -2.64 -6.23
N LYS A 89 -5.44 -1.75 -7.15
CA LYS A 89 -4.99 -1.77 -8.56
C LYS A 89 -3.46 -1.72 -8.68
N LYS A 90 -2.82 -0.82 -7.94
CA LYS A 90 -1.36 -0.67 -7.96
C LYS A 90 -0.62 -1.93 -7.49
N PHE A 91 -1.11 -2.59 -6.44
CA PHE A 91 -0.45 -3.77 -5.88
C PHE A 91 -0.70 -5.03 -6.71
N LEU A 92 -1.87 -5.19 -7.32
CA LEU A 92 -2.11 -6.26 -8.29
C LEU A 92 -1.20 -6.16 -9.52
N LYS A 93 -0.99 -4.94 -10.04
CA LYS A 93 0.01 -4.73 -11.10
C LYS A 93 1.41 -5.19 -10.69
N LYS A 94 1.75 -5.06 -9.40
CA LYS A 94 3.03 -5.51 -8.84
C LYS A 94 3.09 -7.01 -8.52
N GLY A 95 1.99 -7.75 -8.69
CA GLY A 95 1.90 -9.18 -8.39
C GLY A 95 1.74 -9.49 -6.89
N TYR A 96 1.14 -8.60 -6.11
CA TYR A 96 0.83 -8.91 -4.70
C TYR A 96 -0.42 -9.79 -4.62
N SER A 97 -0.43 -10.73 -3.66
CA SER A 97 -1.62 -11.54 -3.37
C SER A 97 -2.75 -10.66 -2.79
N LEU A 98 -3.99 -11.11 -2.97
CA LEU A 98 -5.17 -10.43 -2.40
C LEU A 98 -5.08 -10.34 -0.87
N ASN A 99 -4.59 -11.40 -0.22
CA ASN A 99 -4.40 -11.40 1.23
C ASN A 99 -3.36 -10.35 1.68
N LYS A 100 -2.24 -10.23 0.97
CA LYS A 100 -1.24 -9.20 1.25
C LYS A 100 -1.78 -7.79 1.05
N ILE A 101 -2.61 -7.58 0.02
CA ILE A 101 -3.27 -6.30 -0.24
C ILE A 101 -4.25 -5.97 0.87
N ARG A 102 -5.09 -6.94 1.29
CA ARG A 102 -6.02 -6.79 2.40
C ARG A 102 -5.32 -6.37 3.69
N ASN A 103 -4.28 -7.11 4.09
CA ASN A 103 -3.50 -6.81 5.29
C ASN A 103 -2.84 -5.42 5.23
N TYR A 104 -2.34 -5.02 4.06
CA TYR A 104 -1.82 -3.67 3.87
C TYR A 104 -2.89 -2.61 4.10
N LEU A 105 -4.10 -2.78 3.56
CA LEU A 105 -5.18 -1.82 3.69
C LEU A 105 -5.70 -1.74 5.14
N ILE A 106 -5.83 -2.87 5.83
CA ILE A 106 -6.16 -2.93 7.26
C ILE A 106 -5.14 -2.12 8.08
N ASN A 107 -3.84 -2.34 7.84
CA ASN A 107 -2.76 -1.59 8.51
C ASN A 107 -2.74 -0.08 8.18
N LYS A 108 -3.46 0.34 7.15
CA LYS A 108 -3.68 1.76 6.81
C LYS A 108 -4.99 2.32 7.35
N GLY A 109 -5.70 1.54 8.18
CA GLY A 109 -6.94 1.94 8.83
C GLY A 109 -8.14 2.01 7.89
N ILE A 110 -8.08 1.29 6.76
CA ILE A 110 -9.20 1.24 5.81
C ILE A 110 -10.30 0.32 6.34
N ASN A 111 -11.53 0.79 6.29
CA ASN A 111 -12.70 0.01 6.69
C ASN A 111 -12.86 -1.23 5.79
N GLU A 112 -13.22 -2.36 6.40
CA GLU A 112 -13.39 -3.65 5.72
C GLU A 112 -14.37 -3.58 4.55
N LYS A 113 -15.41 -2.74 4.63
CA LYS A 113 -16.36 -2.50 3.53
C LYS A 113 -15.64 -2.02 2.27
N TYR A 114 -14.74 -1.04 2.38
CA TYR A 114 -14.00 -0.52 1.22
C TYR A 114 -12.96 -1.50 0.70
N ILE A 115 -12.40 -2.33 1.58
CA ILE A 115 -11.47 -3.40 1.20
C ILE A 115 -12.22 -4.46 0.37
N LYS A 116 -13.35 -4.96 0.86
CA LYS A 116 -14.20 -5.91 0.16
C LYS A 116 -14.66 -5.36 -1.20
N ASP A 117 -15.18 -4.14 -1.23
CA ASP A 117 -15.59 -3.47 -2.48
C ASP A 117 -14.46 -3.36 -3.51
N SER A 118 -13.23 -3.14 -3.04
CA SER A 118 -12.07 -2.99 -3.93
C SER A 118 -11.59 -4.32 -4.48
N ILE A 119 -11.73 -5.40 -3.70
CA ILE A 119 -11.32 -6.75 -4.09
C ILE A 119 -12.41 -7.41 -4.96
N SER A 120 -13.69 -7.27 -4.59
CA SER A 120 -14.81 -7.88 -5.32
C SER A 120 -14.92 -7.36 -6.77
N LYS A 121 -14.67 -6.07 -6.99
CA LYS A 121 -14.66 -5.48 -8.34
C LYS A 121 -13.62 -6.10 -9.28
N ILE A 122 -12.63 -6.79 -8.75
CA ILE A 122 -11.56 -7.44 -9.52
C ILE A 122 -11.93 -8.88 -9.80
N ASN A 123 -12.64 -9.55 -8.87
CA ASN A 123 -13.06 -10.95 -9.03
C ASN A 123 -14.24 -11.13 -10.01
N LEU A 124 -14.87 -10.04 -10.47
CA LEU A 124 -15.93 -10.09 -11.49
C LEU A 124 -15.47 -10.63 -12.86
N GLU A 125 -14.17 -10.79 -13.08
CA GLU A 125 -13.61 -11.30 -14.34
C GLU A 125 -13.36 -12.82 -14.33
N GLU A 126 -13.97 -13.62 -13.45
CA GLU A 126 -13.83 -15.10 -13.36
C GLU A 126 -12.38 -15.64 -13.36
N THR A 127 -11.40 -14.78 -13.21
CA THR A 127 -9.98 -15.14 -13.25
C THR A 127 -9.41 -15.31 -11.85
N ASP A 128 -8.65 -16.38 -11.62
CA ASP A 128 -7.89 -16.59 -10.38
C ASP A 128 -6.77 -15.54 -10.25
N GLN A 129 -7.13 -14.37 -9.69
CA GLN A 129 -6.22 -13.23 -9.56
C GLN A 129 -4.96 -13.56 -8.75
N ASP A 130 -5.08 -14.42 -7.74
CA ASP A 130 -3.93 -14.83 -6.93
C ASP A 130 -2.98 -15.72 -7.74
N PHE A 131 -3.51 -16.59 -8.60
CA PHE A 131 -2.71 -17.39 -9.50
C PHE A 131 -1.88 -16.50 -10.46
N PHE A 132 -2.49 -15.52 -11.10
CA PHE A 132 -1.76 -14.58 -11.97
C PHE A 132 -0.76 -13.70 -11.22
N SER A 133 -1.09 -13.29 -10.01
CA SER A 133 -0.17 -12.53 -9.14
C SER A 133 1.03 -13.38 -8.72
N ALA A 134 0.82 -14.67 -8.48
CA ALA A 134 1.88 -15.59 -8.14
C ALA A 134 2.81 -15.87 -9.33
N ILE A 135 2.28 -16.00 -10.57
CA ILE A 135 3.09 -16.07 -11.80
C ILE A 135 4.04 -14.86 -11.91
N LYS A 136 3.51 -13.64 -11.72
CA LYS A 136 4.31 -12.40 -11.72
C LYS A 136 5.40 -12.42 -10.64
N THR A 137 5.05 -12.94 -9.45
CA THR A 137 5.99 -13.06 -8.33
C THR A 137 7.09 -14.07 -8.63
N CYS A 138 6.77 -15.23 -9.21
CA CYS A 138 7.75 -16.23 -9.64
C CYS A 138 8.72 -15.64 -10.67
N LYS A 139 8.22 -14.90 -11.66
CA LYS A 139 9.07 -14.22 -12.65
C LYS A 139 10.02 -13.23 -11.98
N LYS A 140 9.46 -12.33 -11.16
CA LYS A 140 10.23 -11.26 -10.51
C LYS A 140 11.32 -11.79 -9.58
N ARG A 141 11.05 -12.90 -8.86
CA ARG A 141 11.95 -13.49 -7.88
C ARG A 141 12.81 -14.61 -8.43
N ARG A 142 12.60 -15.00 -9.68
CA ARG A 142 13.29 -16.12 -10.36
C ARG A 142 13.16 -17.42 -9.56
N ILE A 143 11.94 -17.77 -9.17
CA ILE A 143 11.62 -18.96 -8.36
C ILE A 143 10.66 -19.90 -9.08
N GLY A 144 10.53 -21.13 -8.57
CA GLY A 144 9.63 -22.16 -9.09
C GLY A 144 9.93 -22.49 -10.55
N PRO A 145 8.92 -22.46 -11.46
CA PRO A 145 9.10 -22.81 -12.88
C PRO A 145 10.06 -21.88 -13.64
N ASN A 146 10.45 -20.76 -13.04
CA ASN A 146 11.44 -19.85 -13.61
C ASN A 146 12.89 -20.19 -13.26
N ARG A 147 13.12 -21.26 -12.47
CA ARG A 147 14.44 -21.83 -12.19
C ARG A 147 14.87 -22.80 -13.30
N GLU A 148 16.14 -23.07 -13.34
CA GLU A 148 16.66 -24.23 -14.09
C GLU A 148 16.08 -25.52 -13.54
N GLU A 149 15.79 -26.50 -14.42
CA GLU A 149 15.06 -27.74 -14.11
C GLU A 149 15.70 -28.49 -12.93
N GLY A 150 17.02 -28.70 -12.96
CA GLY A 150 17.75 -29.41 -11.91
C GLY A 150 17.67 -28.75 -10.53
N ASN A 151 17.44 -27.46 -10.48
CA ASN A 151 17.35 -26.70 -9.23
C ASN A 151 15.93 -26.63 -8.65
N ARG A 152 14.89 -27.01 -9.39
CA ARG A 152 13.49 -26.88 -8.98
C ARG A 152 13.16 -27.72 -7.76
N VAL A 153 13.53 -29.01 -7.78
CA VAL A 153 13.28 -29.95 -6.68
C VAL A 153 14.05 -29.52 -5.42
N LEU A 154 15.33 -29.17 -5.59
CA LEU A 154 16.19 -28.75 -4.49
C LEU A 154 15.66 -27.51 -3.74
N PHE A 155 15.10 -26.56 -4.46
CA PHE A 155 14.60 -25.29 -3.89
C PHE A 155 13.09 -25.24 -3.67
N TYR A 156 12.35 -26.33 -3.90
CA TYR A 156 10.89 -26.35 -3.83
C TYR A 156 10.33 -25.85 -2.48
N LYS A 157 10.84 -26.36 -1.36
CA LYS A 157 10.43 -25.93 0.00
C LYS A 157 10.73 -24.45 0.25
N LYS A 158 11.87 -23.98 -0.22
CA LYS A 158 12.26 -22.57 -0.11
C LYS A 158 11.33 -21.66 -0.92
N ASP A 159 11.01 -22.06 -2.14
CA ASP A 159 10.14 -21.29 -3.03
C ASP A 159 8.69 -21.27 -2.50
N MET A 160 8.21 -22.40 -1.96
CA MET A 160 6.93 -22.46 -1.24
C MET A 160 6.89 -21.46 -0.07
N SER A 161 7.93 -21.40 0.75
CA SER A 161 8.03 -20.44 1.85
C SER A 161 8.06 -18.97 1.37
N ILE A 162 8.66 -18.70 0.21
CA ILE A 162 8.67 -17.37 -0.40
C ILE A 162 7.27 -16.96 -0.84
N LEU A 163 6.52 -17.86 -1.48
CA LEU A 163 5.13 -17.61 -1.90
C LEU A 163 4.21 -17.43 -0.69
N ALA A 164 4.33 -18.27 0.34
CA ALA A 164 3.57 -18.14 1.59
C ALA A 164 3.81 -16.78 2.26
N ARG A 165 5.06 -16.33 2.40
CA ARG A 165 5.40 -14.98 2.92
C ARG A 165 4.93 -13.84 2.01
N SER A 166 4.66 -14.13 0.75
CA SER A 166 4.05 -13.18 -0.18
C SER A 166 2.52 -13.15 -0.08
N GLY A 167 1.94 -14.00 0.81
CA GLY A 167 0.52 -14.04 1.14
C GLY A 167 -0.32 -14.95 0.26
N PHE A 168 0.31 -15.80 -0.57
CA PHE A 168 -0.40 -16.81 -1.36
C PHE A 168 -0.74 -18.02 -0.49
N ASN A 169 -1.90 -18.63 -0.72
CA ASN A 169 -2.29 -19.86 -0.05
C ASN A 169 -1.46 -21.06 -0.58
N TYR A 170 -1.55 -22.18 0.14
CA TYR A 170 -0.80 -23.38 -0.21
C TYR A 170 -1.18 -23.93 -1.58
N GLU A 171 -2.48 -23.98 -1.90
CA GLU A 171 -2.99 -24.53 -3.16
C GLU A 171 -2.50 -23.72 -4.37
N THR A 172 -2.63 -22.40 -4.33
CA THR A 172 -2.10 -21.51 -5.38
C THR A 172 -0.57 -21.66 -5.52
N SER A 173 0.13 -21.72 -4.39
CA SER A 173 1.58 -21.86 -4.38
C SER A 173 2.02 -23.20 -4.98
N LYS A 174 1.37 -24.29 -4.61
CA LYS A 174 1.61 -25.62 -5.14
C LYS A 174 1.33 -25.67 -6.65
N LYS A 175 0.11 -25.25 -7.05
CA LYS A 175 -0.30 -25.21 -8.46
C LYS A 175 0.71 -24.49 -9.36
N ILE A 176 1.32 -23.41 -8.87
CA ILE A 176 2.32 -22.65 -9.64
C ILE A 176 3.68 -23.35 -9.66
N LEU A 177 4.14 -23.87 -8.51
CA LEU A 177 5.44 -24.54 -8.44
C LEU A 177 5.49 -25.84 -9.23
N ASP A 178 4.33 -26.51 -9.39
CA ASP A 178 4.20 -27.75 -10.14
C ASP A 178 4.03 -27.53 -11.67
N LEU A 179 3.87 -26.28 -12.13
CA LEU A 179 3.80 -25.99 -13.58
C LEU A 179 5.06 -26.43 -14.30
N SER A 180 4.89 -26.99 -15.51
CA SER A 180 6.00 -27.17 -16.43
C SER A 180 6.57 -25.82 -16.87
N LYS A 181 7.84 -25.76 -17.25
CA LYS A 181 8.45 -24.53 -17.79
C LYS A 181 7.71 -24.02 -19.03
N LYS A 182 7.28 -24.94 -19.89
CA LYS A 182 6.53 -24.64 -21.12
C LYS A 182 5.17 -23.98 -20.83
N ASP A 183 4.40 -24.53 -19.88
CA ASP A 183 3.10 -23.98 -19.50
C ASP A 183 3.24 -22.62 -18.81
N TYR A 184 4.24 -22.50 -17.96
CA TYR A 184 4.55 -21.23 -17.30
C TYR A 184 4.90 -20.13 -18.31
N GLU A 185 5.73 -20.41 -19.32
CA GLU A 185 6.07 -19.45 -20.36
C GLU A 185 4.86 -19.08 -21.23
N LYS A 186 3.98 -20.05 -21.54
CA LYS A 186 2.72 -19.79 -22.22
C LYS A 186 1.83 -18.83 -21.44
N LEU A 187 1.66 -19.06 -20.13
CA LEU A 187 0.89 -18.19 -19.25
C LEU A 187 1.50 -16.79 -19.14
N LEU A 188 2.82 -16.68 -19.07
CA LEU A 188 3.51 -15.38 -19.10
C LEU A 188 3.20 -14.60 -20.37
N ARG A 189 3.23 -15.23 -21.55
CA ARG A 189 2.92 -14.57 -22.83
C ARG A 189 1.47 -14.07 -22.84
N LEU A 190 0.52 -14.88 -22.34
CA LEU A 190 -0.88 -14.47 -22.22
C LEU A 190 -1.05 -13.25 -21.31
N LEU A 191 -0.40 -13.25 -20.14
CA LEU A 191 -0.42 -12.12 -19.21
C LEU A 191 0.12 -10.82 -19.86
N TRP A 192 1.17 -10.91 -20.67
CA TRP A 192 1.71 -9.75 -21.37
C TRP A 192 0.75 -9.21 -22.44
N ARG A 193 0.07 -10.08 -23.19
CA ARG A 193 -0.93 -9.67 -24.19
C ARG A 193 -2.12 -8.97 -23.52
N PHE A 194 -2.64 -9.51 -22.42
CA PHE A 194 -3.72 -8.87 -21.65
C PHE A 194 -3.33 -7.50 -21.10
N VAL A 195 -2.12 -7.38 -20.56
CA VAL A 195 -1.62 -6.10 -20.05
C VAL A 195 -1.46 -5.07 -21.18
N SER A 196 -0.96 -5.46 -22.33
CA SER A 196 -0.81 -4.58 -23.51
C SER A 196 -2.16 -4.12 -24.05
N PHE A 197 -3.13 -5.01 -24.14
CA PHE A 197 -4.47 -4.70 -24.64
C PHE A 197 -5.23 -3.71 -23.76
N VAL A 198 -5.18 -3.88 -22.43
CA VAL A 198 -5.82 -2.96 -21.47
C VAL A 198 -5.16 -1.58 -21.44
N PHE A 199 -3.91 -1.43 -21.90
CA PHE A 199 -3.19 -0.16 -21.94
C PHE A 199 -3.20 0.50 -23.32
N SER A 200 -3.59 -0.20 -24.39
CA SER A 200 -3.69 0.36 -25.74
C SER A 200 -5.06 0.99 -26.05
N CYS A 201 -6.05 0.81 -25.17
CA CYS A 201 -7.39 1.43 -25.24
C CYS A 201 -7.51 2.64 -24.30
N LYS A 202 -6.57 3.58 -24.39
CA LYS A 202 -6.72 4.93 -23.81
C LYS A 202 -6.24 5.96 -24.82
#